data_851a35e606078935fc06ba1f40398d76
#
_entry.id   851a35e606078935fc06ba1f40398d76
#
_cell.length_a   1.000
_cell.length_b   1.000
_cell.length_c   1.000
_cell.angle_alpha   90.00
_cell.angle_beta   90.00
_cell.angle_gamma   90.00
#
_symmetry.space_group_name_H-M   'P 1'
#
loop_
_entity.id
_entity.type
_entity.pdbx_description
1 polymer ?
#
loop_
_entity_poly.entity_id
_entity_poly.type
_entity_poly.pdbx_seq_one_letter_code
_entity_poly.pdbx_strand_id
1 'polypeptide(L)'
;ASFMRWQLLPYWEKSEKPPYTTFNARAEDAAQKPAFRRPFETGQRCLIPASGFYEWKGDPGKKRRYFFKNKEGLLVMAGLWDEWKREDRVIKSCTILTTTANDLVRPIHEKNRMPVILDRAAFGQWLDPSVPTEELRALFAPRNPALMEMYEVDSSIRADSKALAEPLQELF
;
A
#
# COMPACT_ATOMS: atom_id res chain seq x y z
N ALA A 1 5.95 0.42 16.43
CA ALA A 1 6.27 -0.07 15.08
C ALA A 1 6.48 -1.59 15.14
N SER A 2 6.14 -2.31 14.08
CA SER A 2 6.27 -3.76 14.00
C SER A 2 6.66 -4.16 12.57
N PHE A 3 7.52 -5.16 12.42
CA PHE A 3 7.78 -5.77 11.12
C PHE A 3 6.62 -6.70 10.74
N MET A 4 6.16 -6.59 9.49
CA MET A 4 5.10 -7.42 8.93
C MET A 4 5.49 -7.90 7.55
N ARG A 5 5.05 -9.11 7.19
CA ARG A 5 5.19 -9.62 5.82
C ARG A 5 4.25 -8.83 4.89
N TRP A 6 4.75 -8.27 3.82
CA TRP A 6 3.90 -7.77 2.77
C TRP A 6 3.36 -8.92 1.92
N GLN A 7 2.13 -8.99 1.70
CA GLN A 7 1.16 -10.00 1.29
C GLN A 7 0.38 -10.50 2.50
N LEU A 8 -0.79 -9.91 2.74
CA LEU A 8 -1.64 -10.25 3.87
C LEU A 8 -2.02 -11.73 3.82
N LEU A 9 -1.78 -12.42 4.92
CA LEU A 9 -2.18 -13.80 5.15
C LEU A 9 -3.37 -13.80 6.10
N PRO A 10 -4.59 -14.10 5.63
CA PRO A 10 -5.77 -14.08 6.47
C PRO A 10 -5.67 -15.09 7.62
N TYR A 11 -6.18 -14.75 8.80
CA TYR A 11 -6.14 -15.61 9.99
C TYR A 11 -6.71 -17.02 9.78
N TRP A 12 -7.69 -17.16 8.88
CA TRP A 12 -8.37 -18.43 8.59
C TRP A 12 -7.66 -19.30 7.55
N GLU A 13 -6.65 -18.78 6.85
CA GLU A 13 -5.96 -19.48 5.78
C GLU A 13 -5.27 -20.76 6.31
N LYS A 14 -5.31 -21.83 5.53
CA LYS A 14 -4.71 -23.11 5.91
C LYS A 14 -3.22 -23.19 5.61
N SER A 15 -2.76 -22.48 4.60
CA SER A 15 -1.36 -22.48 4.13
C SER A 15 -0.74 -21.09 4.21
N GLU A 16 0.56 -21.05 4.52
CA GLU A 16 1.33 -19.80 4.46
C GLU A 16 1.49 -19.23 3.04
N LYS A 17 1.25 -20.06 2.04
CA LYS A 17 1.36 -19.73 0.62
C LYS A 17 0.01 -19.95 -0.06
N PRO A 18 -0.96 -19.04 0.13
CA PRO A 18 -2.24 -19.15 -0.54
C PRO A 18 -2.08 -19.06 -2.07
N PRO A 19 -2.97 -19.68 -2.85
CA PRO A 19 -2.88 -19.70 -4.32
C PRO A 19 -3.31 -18.35 -4.97
N TYR A 20 -3.57 -17.35 -4.15
CA TYR A 20 -3.99 -16.01 -4.58
C TYR A 20 -3.07 -14.93 -4.00
N THR A 21 -3.13 -13.73 -4.56
CA THR A 21 -2.30 -12.60 -4.13
C THR A 21 -3.11 -11.61 -3.31
N THR A 22 -2.50 -11.10 -2.24
CA THR A 22 -3.09 -10.15 -1.27
C THR A 22 -2.11 -9.02 -0.96
N PHE A 23 -1.24 -8.69 -1.92
CA PHE A 23 -0.32 -7.55 -1.79
C PHE A 23 -1.07 -6.22 -1.69
N ASN A 24 -2.16 -6.09 -2.48
CA ASN A 24 -2.98 -4.90 -2.54
C ASN A 24 -4.46 -5.25 -2.39
N ALA A 25 -5.21 -4.38 -1.73
CA ALA A 25 -6.66 -4.45 -1.62
C ALA A 25 -7.27 -3.16 -2.18
N ARG A 26 -8.35 -3.28 -2.95
CA ARG A 26 -9.10 -2.10 -3.36
C ARG A 26 -9.89 -1.55 -2.18
N ALA A 27 -9.72 -0.28 -1.86
CA ALA A 27 -10.38 0.36 -0.74
C ALA A 27 -11.91 0.32 -0.87
N GLU A 28 -12.41 0.38 -2.10
CA GLU A 28 -13.84 0.40 -2.42
C GLU A 28 -14.54 -0.91 -2.09
N ASP A 29 -13.86 -2.04 -2.21
CA ASP A 29 -14.45 -3.37 -2.03
C ASP A 29 -13.77 -4.24 -0.95
N ALA A 30 -12.86 -3.66 -0.16
CA ALA A 30 -12.14 -4.37 0.90
C ALA A 30 -13.10 -5.03 1.91
N ALA A 31 -14.19 -4.35 2.27
CA ALA A 31 -15.22 -4.88 3.17
C ALA A 31 -15.97 -6.08 2.60
N GLN A 32 -16.01 -6.28 1.27
CA GLN A 32 -16.71 -7.40 0.63
C GLN A 32 -15.79 -8.61 0.39
N LYS A 33 -14.47 -8.43 0.39
CA LYS A 33 -13.52 -9.50 0.10
C LYS A 33 -13.16 -10.31 1.33
N PRO A 34 -13.32 -11.64 1.32
CA PRO A 34 -13.07 -12.48 2.51
C PRO A 34 -11.71 -12.25 3.18
N ALA A 35 -10.65 -12.04 2.38
CA ALA A 35 -9.31 -11.84 2.91
C ALA A 35 -9.13 -10.50 3.65
N PHE A 36 -9.91 -9.48 3.32
CA PHE A 36 -9.73 -8.12 3.84
C PHE A 36 -10.86 -7.64 4.74
N ARG A 37 -12.05 -8.28 4.67
CA ARG A 37 -13.26 -7.88 5.41
C ARG A 37 -12.99 -7.73 6.90
N ARG A 38 -12.52 -8.81 7.54
CA ARG A 38 -12.29 -8.78 8.99
C ARG A 38 -11.30 -7.70 9.39
N PRO A 39 -10.07 -7.62 8.85
CA PRO A 39 -9.14 -6.55 9.17
C PRO A 39 -9.73 -5.14 8.96
N PHE A 40 -10.52 -4.95 7.92
CA PHE A 40 -11.14 -3.67 7.62
C PHE A 40 -12.21 -3.29 8.67
N GLU A 41 -13.11 -4.21 8.99
CA GLU A 41 -14.22 -4.00 9.94
C GLU A 41 -13.75 -3.92 11.39
N THR A 42 -12.74 -4.70 11.78
CA THR A 42 -12.23 -4.72 13.17
C THR A 42 -11.16 -3.67 13.46
N GLY A 43 -10.89 -2.76 12.52
CA GLY A 43 -9.89 -1.71 12.70
C GLY A 43 -8.44 -2.21 12.76
N GLN A 44 -8.14 -3.37 12.19
CA GLN A 44 -6.76 -3.85 12.03
C GLN A 44 -6.05 -3.06 10.90
N ARG A 45 -5.84 -1.77 11.15
CA ARG A 45 -5.29 -0.79 10.21
C ARG A 45 -3.84 -0.49 10.55
N CYS A 46 -3.03 -0.17 9.55
CA CYS A 46 -1.63 0.20 9.74
C CYS A 46 -1.23 1.32 8.77
N LEU A 47 -0.14 1.99 9.11
CA LEU A 47 0.54 2.96 8.26
C LEU A 47 1.79 2.29 7.67
N ILE A 48 1.97 2.39 6.37
CA ILE A 48 3.11 1.80 5.64
C ILE A 48 3.90 2.96 5.03
N PRO A 49 5.00 3.40 5.69
CA PRO A 49 5.88 4.43 5.15
C PRO A 49 6.73 3.87 4.02
N ALA A 50 6.93 4.66 2.96
CA ALA A 50 7.78 4.31 1.85
C ALA A 50 8.40 5.58 1.22
N SER A 51 9.58 5.45 0.62
CA SER A 51 10.17 6.53 -0.18
C SER A 51 9.38 6.82 -1.45
N GLY A 52 8.65 5.82 -1.96
CA GLY A 52 7.80 5.92 -3.14
C GLY A 52 7.30 4.55 -3.59
N PHE A 53 6.75 4.51 -4.80
CA PHE A 53 6.32 3.25 -5.42
C PHE A 53 6.65 3.26 -6.92
N TYR A 54 6.74 2.07 -7.49
CA TYR A 54 7.02 1.87 -8.90
C TYR A 54 5.77 1.47 -9.66
N GLU A 55 5.69 1.97 -10.90
CA GLU A 55 4.71 1.54 -11.88
C GLU A 55 5.37 1.33 -13.25
N TRP A 56 4.74 0.55 -14.09
CA TRP A 56 5.26 0.18 -15.40
C TRP A 56 4.28 0.55 -16.49
N LYS A 57 4.82 1.09 -17.60
CA LYS A 57 4.07 1.41 -18.82
C LYS A 57 4.71 0.76 -20.03
N GLY A 58 3.89 0.21 -20.92
CA GLY A 58 4.31 -0.36 -22.21
C GLY A 58 4.08 -1.85 -22.33
N ASP A 59 4.36 -2.40 -23.50
CA ASP A 59 4.14 -3.80 -23.84
C ASP A 59 5.09 -4.76 -23.10
N PRO A 60 4.72 -6.02 -22.95
CA PRO A 60 5.60 -7.04 -22.38
C PRO A 60 6.97 -7.07 -23.09
N GLY A 61 8.04 -7.01 -22.29
CA GLY A 61 9.42 -6.96 -22.82
C GLY A 61 9.94 -5.57 -23.18
N LYS A 62 9.09 -4.54 -23.19
CA LYS A 62 9.47 -3.14 -23.47
C LYS A 62 8.93 -2.18 -22.41
N LYS A 63 8.60 -2.68 -21.24
CA LYS A 63 8.04 -1.85 -20.15
C LYS A 63 9.09 -0.89 -19.63
N ARG A 64 8.72 0.39 -19.60
CA ARG A 64 9.46 1.45 -18.90
C ARG A 64 8.98 1.50 -17.46
N ARG A 65 9.89 1.71 -16.53
CA ARG A 65 9.61 1.80 -15.09
C ARG A 65 9.61 3.26 -14.66
N TYR A 66 8.61 3.63 -13.89
CA TYR A 66 8.44 4.97 -13.32
C TYR A 66 8.42 4.89 -11.81
N PHE A 67 9.10 5.82 -11.16
CA PHE A 67 9.08 5.98 -9.72
C PHE A 67 8.23 7.19 -9.34
N PHE A 68 7.34 7.01 -8.39
CA PHE A 68 6.45 8.02 -7.85
C PHE A 68 6.79 8.28 -6.40
N LYS A 69 6.94 9.52 -6.00
CA LYS A 69 7.20 9.92 -4.61
C LYS A 69 6.48 11.22 -4.25
N ASN A 70 6.42 11.56 -2.97
CA ASN A 70 6.07 12.92 -2.56
C ASN A 70 7.20 13.88 -2.93
N LYS A 71 6.88 15.14 -3.17
CA LYS A 71 7.86 16.22 -3.33
C LYS A 71 8.64 16.43 -2.03
N GLU A 72 7.96 16.23 -0.91
CA GLU A 72 8.53 16.38 0.43
C GLU A 72 8.22 15.16 1.28
N GLY A 73 9.24 14.63 1.95
CA GLY A 73 9.13 13.51 2.89
C GLY A 73 8.69 12.19 2.27
N LEU A 74 8.30 11.25 3.12
CA LEU A 74 7.85 9.93 2.71
C LEU A 74 6.39 9.92 2.28
N LEU A 75 6.05 8.95 1.44
CA LEU A 75 4.68 8.50 1.29
C LEU A 75 4.30 7.66 2.51
N VAL A 76 3.10 7.88 3.05
CA VAL A 76 2.54 7.00 4.08
C VAL A 76 1.26 6.41 3.54
N MET A 77 1.30 5.12 3.26
CA MET A 77 0.19 4.40 2.65
C MET A 77 -0.73 3.80 3.71
N ALA A 78 -2.03 3.83 3.46
CA ALA A 78 -3.00 3.10 4.28
C ALA A 78 -2.88 1.60 4.03
N GLY A 79 -2.80 0.82 5.09
CA GLY A 79 -2.76 -0.63 5.03
C GLY A 79 -3.70 -1.30 6.00
N LEU A 80 -4.00 -2.57 5.72
CA LEU A 80 -4.65 -3.48 6.66
C LEU A 80 -3.66 -4.55 7.07
N TRP A 81 -3.81 -5.08 8.27
CA TRP A 81 -2.96 -6.17 8.75
C TRP A 81 -3.79 -7.30 9.36
N ASP A 82 -3.23 -8.52 9.35
CA ASP A 82 -3.82 -9.66 10.04
C ASP A 82 -2.72 -10.50 10.69
N GLU A 83 -3.11 -11.29 11.68
CA GLU A 83 -2.25 -12.23 12.38
C GLU A 83 -2.73 -13.66 12.13
N TRP A 84 -1.91 -14.41 11.44
CA TRP A 84 -2.11 -15.82 11.19
C TRP A 84 -1.36 -16.65 12.23
N LYS A 85 -2.07 -17.61 12.84
CA LYS A 85 -1.52 -18.51 13.86
C LYS A 85 -1.80 -19.96 13.50
N ARG A 86 -0.76 -20.78 13.48
CA ARG A 86 -0.86 -22.24 13.33
C ARG A 86 0.25 -22.88 14.14
N GLU A 87 -0.13 -23.84 15.00
CA GLU A 87 0.82 -24.48 15.90
C GLU A 87 1.68 -23.43 16.62
N ASP A 88 3.00 -23.56 16.56
CA ASP A 88 3.95 -22.64 17.18
C ASP A 88 4.32 -21.44 16.29
N ARG A 89 3.66 -21.25 15.14
CA ARG A 89 3.99 -20.20 14.17
C ARG A 89 3.00 -19.06 14.20
N VAL A 90 3.53 -17.86 14.30
CA VAL A 90 2.76 -16.61 14.24
C VAL A 90 3.33 -15.74 13.12
N ILE A 91 2.49 -15.33 12.17
CA ILE A 91 2.86 -14.43 11.08
C ILE A 91 1.96 -13.22 11.11
N LYS A 92 2.55 -12.04 11.35
CA LYS A 92 1.90 -10.76 11.10
C LYS A 92 2.16 -10.35 9.66
N SER A 93 1.12 -9.95 8.97
CA SER A 93 1.18 -9.61 7.55
C SER A 93 0.27 -8.43 7.22
N CYS A 94 0.58 -7.71 6.15
CA CYS A 94 -0.17 -6.53 5.74
C CYS A 94 -0.43 -6.50 4.24
N THR A 95 -1.40 -5.67 3.85
CA THR A 95 -1.74 -5.31 2.48
C THR A 95 -1.81 -3.80 2.36
N ILE A 96 -1.49 -3.26 1.18
CA ILE A 96 -1.66 -1.84 0.87
C ILE A 96 -3.07 -1.63 0.30
N LEU A 97 -3.79 -0.63 0.80
CA LEU A 97 -5.04 -0.20 0.17
C LEU A 97 -4.73 0.61 -1.09
N THR A 98 -5.51 0.38 -2.13
CA THR A 98 -5.41 1.10 -3.39
C THR A 98 -6.72 1.79 -3.73
N THR A 99 -6.62 2.91 -4.43
CA THR A 99 -7.74 3.70 -4.94
C THR A 99 -7.55 4.03 -6.43
N THR A 100 -8.46 4.76 -7.03
CA THR A 100 -8.32 5.27 -8.39
C THR A 100 -7.09 6.15 -8.53
N ALA A 101 -6.34 6.02 -9.62
CA ALA A 101 -5.14 6.81 -9.88
C ALA A 101 -5.49 8.29 -10.12
N ASN A 102 -4.67 9.19 -9.59
CA ASN A 102 -4.71 10.61 -9.92
C ASN A 102 -4.15 10.88 -11.33
N ASP A 103 -4.19 12.14 -11.79
CA ASP A 103 -3.78 12.52 -13.13
C ASP A 103 -2.29 12.29 -13.43
N LEU A 104 -1.44 12.21 -12.39
CA LEU A 104 -0.01 11.90 -12.55
C LEU A 104 0.23 10.40 -12.77
N VAL A 105 -0.49 9.54 -12.05
CA VAL A 105 -0.30 8.06 -12.08
C VAL A 105 -1.09 7.41 -13.22
N ARG A 106 -2.29 7.93 -13.50
CA ARG A 106 -3.24 7.38 -14.49
C ARG A 106 -2.62 7.09 -15.87
N PRO A 107 -1.77 7.95 -16.45
CA PRO A 107 -1.18 7.68 -17.76
C PRO A 107 -0.21 6.49 -17.78
N ILE A 108 0.25 6.05 -16.62
CA ILE A 108 1.27 5.01 -16.46
C ILE A 108 0.66 3.67 -16.06
N HIS A 109 -0.25 3.66 -15.08
CA HIS A 109 -0.82 2.43 -14.52
C HIS A 109 -2.01 1.93 -15.34
N GLU A 110 -1.87 0.81 -16.05
CA GLU A 110 -2.86 0.22 -16.97
C GLU A 110 -4.26 0.01 -16.33
N LYS A 111 -4.31 -0.33 -15.05
CA LYS A 111 -5.57 -0.58 -14.32
C LYS A 111 -6.11 0.66 -13.60
N ASN A 112 -5.53 1.83 -13.85
CA ASN A 112 -5.94 3.10 -13.23
C ASN A 112 -6.00 3.05 -11.69
N ARG A 113 -4.93 2.53 -11.05
CA ARG A 113 -4.84 2.39 -9.59
C ARG A 113 -3.59 3.07 -9.04
N MET A 114 -3.68 3.50 -7.77
CA MET A 114 -2.56 3.97 -6.97
C MET A 114 -2.77 3.60 -5.50
N PRO A 115 -1.75 3.56 -4.66
CA PRO A 115 -1.91 3.43 -3.22
C PRO A 115 -2.79 4.54 -2.64
N VAL A 116 -3.57 4.23 -1.61
CA VAL A 116 -4.18 5.26 -0.73
C VAL A 116 -3.07 5.88 0.09
N ILE A 117 -2.76 7.15 -0.16
CA ILE A 117 -1.70 7.89 0.51
C ILE A 117 -2.34 8.87 1.49
N LEU A 118 -2.02 8.73 2.76
CA LEU A 118 -2.59 9.52 3.84
C LEU A 118 -1.73 10.75 4.16
N ASP A 119 -2.39 11.84 4.46
CA ASP A 119 -1.76 13.00 5.09
C ASP A 119 -1.59 12.77 6.60
N ARG A 120 -0.59 13.41 7.20
CA ARG A 120 -0.27 13.25 8.62
C ARG A 120 -1.47 13.53 9.54
N ALA A 121 -2.31 14.49 9.18
CA ALA A 121 -3.52 14.83 9.91
C ALA A 121 -4.54 13.66 9.99
N ALA A 122 -4.51 12.76 9.00
CA ALA A 122 -5.43 11.60 8.94
C ALA A 122 -4.92 10.36 9.70
N PHE A 123 -3.66 10.34 10.17
CA PHE A 123 -3.06 9.14 10.77
C PHE A 123 -3.83 8.68 12.02
N GLY A 124 -4.19 9.62 12.90
CA GLY A 124 -4.96 9.31 14.11
C GLY A 124 -6.32 8.70 13.78
N GLN A 125 -7.06 9.33 12.88
CA GLN A 125 -8.37 8.84 12.43
C GLN A 125 -8.25 7.45 11.76
N TRP A 126 -7.24 7.23 10.93
CA TRP A 126 -7.02 5.94 10.28
C TRP A 126 -6.71 4.81 11.26
N LEU A 127 -5.88 5.08 12.27
CA LEU A 127 -5.43 4.09 13.25
C LEU A 127 -6.42 3.83 14.36
N ASP A 128 -7.40 4.71 14.59
CA ASP A 128 -8.38 4.56 15.64
C ASP A 128 -9.43 3.49 15.28
N PRO A 129 -9.44 2.33 15.97
CA PRO A 129 -10.38 1.26 15.67
C PRO A 129 -11.84 1.62 15.98
N SER A 130 -12.10 2.67 16.76
CA SER A 130 -13.44 3.13 17.09
C SER A 130 -14.10 3.94 15.98
N VAL A 131 -13.31 4.46 15.02
CA VAL A 131 -13.83 5.22 13.89
C VAL A 131 -14.54 4.27 12.92
N PRO A 132 -15.83 4.48 12.63
CA PRO A 132 -16.59 3.67 11.67
C PRO A 132 -15.95 3.69 10.28
N THR A 133 -15.96 2.55 9.60
CA THR A 133 -15.36 2.42 8.26
C THR A 133 -15.97 3.35 7.22
N GLU A 134 -17.24 3.71 7.38
CA GLU A 134 -17.93 4.65 6.48
C GLU A 134 -17.30 6.06 6.53
N GLU A 135 -16.87 6.50 7.71
CA GLU A 135 -16.22 7.80 7.90
C GLU A 135 -14.81 7.85 7.28
N LEU A 136 -14.19 6.68 7.09
CA LEU A 136 -12.86 6.58 6.49
C LEU A 136 -12.87 6.65 4.96
N ARG A 137 -14.04 6.57 4.32
CA ARG A 137 -14.16 6.59 2.85
C ARG A 137 -13.58 7.87 2.23
N ALA A 138 -13.70 8.99 2.92
CA ALA A 138 -13.10 10.26 2.48
C ALA A 138 -11.57 10.20 2.37
N LEU A 139 -10.91 9.36 3.17
CA LEU A 139 -9.47 9.16 3.14
C LEU A 139 -8.98 8.38 1.91
N PHE A 140 -9.89 7.74 1.17
CA PHE A 140 -9.55 6.97 -0.02
C PHE A 140 -9.48 7.83 -1.29
N ALA A 141 -9.67 9.15 -1.17
CA ALA A 141 -9.47 10.06 -2.29
C ALA A 141 -8.03 9.95 -2.83
N PRO A 142 -7.83 10.00 -4.16
CA PRO A 142 -6.51 10.01 -4.74
C PRO A 142 -5.68 11.17 -4.22
N ARG A 143 -4.39 10.94 -3.94
CA ARG A 143 -3.45 11.99 -3.54
C ARG A 143 -3.43 13.13 -4.56
N ASN A 144 -3.41 14.37 -4.07
CA ASN A 144 -3.26 15.53 -4.95
C ASN A 144 -1.96 15.41 -5.78
N PRO A 145 -2.04 15.37 -7.13
CA PRO A 145 -0.87 15.21 -7.99
C PRO A 145 0.14 16.36 -7.86
N ALA A 146 -0.29 17.56 -7.45
CA ALA A 146 0.60 18.69 -7.23
C ALA A 146 1.62 18.47 -6.10
N LEU A 147 1.33 17.55 -5.17
CA LEU A 147 2.20 17.17 -4.05
C LEU A 147 3.14 16.00 -4.38
N MET A 148 3.04 15.46 -5.59
CA MET A 148 3.81 14.30 -6.03
C MET A 148 4.73 14.69 -7.19
N GLU A 149 5.74 13.87 -7.39
CA GLU A 149 6.58 13.89 -8.59
C GLU A 149 6.80 12.47 -9.12
N MET A 150 7.13 12.38 -10.38
CA MET A 150 7.39 11.15 -11.10
C MET A 150 8.60 11.32 -12.01
N TYR A 151 9.41 10.29 -12.11
CA TYR A 151 10.47 10.21 -13.13
C TYR A 151 10.67 8.78 -13.63
N GLU A 152 11.13 8.66 -14.86
CA GLU A 152 11.49 7.38 -15.43
C GLU A 152 12.79 6.87 -14.82
N VAL A 153 12.85 5.60 -14.49
CA VAL A 153 14.00 4.95 -13.86
C VAL A 153 14.59 3.93 -14.80
N ASP A 154 15.91 3.85 -14.84
CA ASP A 154 16.59 2.82 -15.60
C ASP A 154 16.09 1.43 -15.18
N SER A 155 15.50 0.72 -16.13
CA SER A 155 14.96 -0.62 -15.90
C SER A 155 16.03 -1.67 -15.61
N SER A 156 17.30 -1.39 -15.90
CA SER A 156 18.45 -2.25 -15.56
C SER A 156 18.79 -2.21 -14.07
N ILE A 157 18.41 -1.13 -13.37
CA ILE A 157 18.63 -1.01 -11.92
C ILE A 157 17.57 -1.83 -11.18
N ARG A 158 18.02 -2.76 -10.33
CA ARG A 158 17.09 -3.56 -9.51
C ARG A 158 16.34 -2.66 -8.52
N ALA A 159 15.04 -2.90 -8.37
CA ALA A 159 14.17 -2.11 -7.48
C ALA A 159 14.57 -2.18 -5.98
N ASP A 160 15.32 -3.21 -5.59
CA ASP A 160 15.85 -3.44 -4.25
C ASP A 160 17.29 -2.90 -4.05
N SER A 161 17.87 -2.24 -5.06
CA SER A 161 19.21 -1.70 -4.93
C SER A 161 19.24 -0.47 -4.02
N LYS A 162 20.26 -0.39 -3.15
CA LYS A 162 20.52 0.78 -2.28
C LYS A 162 20.67 2.10 -3.06
N ALA A 163 20.97 2.03 -4.35
CA ALA A 163 21.09 3.20 -5.22
C ALA A 163 19.76 3.95 -5.46
N LEU A 164 18.61 3.33 -5.08
CA LEU A 164 17.28 3.94 -5.19
C LEU A 164 16.71 4.38 -3.84
N ALA A 165 17.40 4.06 -2.73
CA ALA A 165 17.00 4.42 -1.38
C ALA A 165 17.79 5.66 -0.94
N GLU A 166 17.18 6.83 -0.98
CA GLU A 166 17.64 7.91 -0.10
C GLU A 166 17.53 7.46 1.36
N PRO A 167 18.53 7.77 2.19
CA PRO A 167 18.54 7.28 3.57
C PRO A 167 17.35 7.82 4.36
N LEU A 168 16.71 6.95 5.13
CA LEU A 168 15.62 7.21 6.09
C LEU A 168 16.01 8.16 7.26
N GLN A 169 16.97 9.08 7.08
CA GLN A 169 17.56 9.85 8.19
C GLN A 169 16.70 10.99 8.75
N GLU A 170 15.51 11.26 8.19
CA GLU A 170 14.68 12.40 8.60
C GLU A 170 13.33 12.06 9.25
N LEU A 171 13.14 10.87 9.81
CA LEU A 171 11.84 10.45 10.36
C LEU A 171 11.73 10.42 11.90
N PHE A 172 12.80 10.83 12.65
CA PHE A 172 12.76 10.85 14.13
C PHE A 172 13.29 12.15 14.68
#